data_a86772afffc381cc7cb3076c78352815
#
_entry.id   a86772afffc381cc7cb3076c78352815
#
_cell.length_a   1.000
_cell.length_b   1.000
_cell.length_c   1.000
_cell.angle_alpha   90.00
_cell.angle_beta   90.00
_cell.angle_gamma   90.00
#
_symmetry.space_group_name_H-M   'P 1'
#
loop_
_entity.id
_entity.type
_entity.pdbx_description
1 polymer ?
#
loop_
_entity_poly.entity_id
_entity_poly.type
_entity_poly.pdbx_seq_one_letter_code
_entity_poly.pdbx_strand_id
1 'polypeptide(L)'
;QFSQLKRHSTNLCFIPDADPPKSGEFIGTGIKSVIKNAQTAIALGFNVTVKEIPFTTAGVKNDPDSYILNRAILSEIEEVDFIPWYASKLFHEDISQSEKKNAVETIANLIAGIDDELREKMYVDILAKMGMSKPLWNKAINFAKKRQKEEQMQKSGQSVNLDLLHKYGFQERNNQYIAIGKDGDLVQWSNFTMRPLFHIKDAVMPLRLFELKNVFNQVEIVELKQEDLVSLSKFKQKVEGLGNFVWLAKEEQLTKLKMFLYESTETAVRIDQLGWQRQGFYAFGNGVFSTEWHAVDDLGIVRLQDIGNFYLPAFSKIYADDTQFYQFERSFVHYDYNAVSLQEYCNRLISVFGDNAKVGIAFLLASLFRDVVVSTTKSFP
;
A
#
# COMPACT_ATOMS: atom_id res chain seq x y z
N GLN A 1 -33.32 18.78 -12.34
CA GLN A 1 -33.43 20.22 -12.66
C GLN A 1 -32.05 20.83 -12.98
N PHE A 2 -31.04 20.79 -12.09
CA PHE A 2 -29.71 21.39 -12.34
C PHE A 2 -29.00 20.81 -13.58
N SER A 3 -29.10 19.50 -13.85
CA SER A 3 -28.50 18.88 -15.04
C SER A 3 -29.07 19.41 -16.35
N GLN A 4 -30.31 19.89 -16.34
CA GLN A 4 -30.94 20.55 -17.51
C GLN A 4 -30.44 21.99 -17.64
N LEU A 5 -30.33 22.72 -16.52
CA LEU A 5 -29.82 24.10 -16.51
C LEU A 5 -28.37 24.19 -17.00
N LYS A 6 -27.55 23.18 -16.75
CA LYS A 6 -26.14 23.15 -17.18
C LYS A 6 -25.96 23.23 -18.71
N ARG A 7 -27.01 22.89 -19.49
CA ARG A 7 -26.99 23.03 -20.94
C ARG A 7 -27.12 24.49 -21.40
N HIS A 8 -27.59 25.39 -20.53
CA HIS A 8 -27.87 26.78 -20.84
C HIS A 8 -26.92 27.76 -20.14
N SER A 9 -26.44 27.44 -18.94
CA SER A 9 -25.50 28.28 -18.18
C SER A 9 -24.62 27.44 -17.26
N THR A 10 -23.42 27.95 -17.05
CA THR A 10 -22.50 27.42 -16.02
C THR A 10 -22.53 28.28 -14.74
N ASN A 11 -23.24 29.39 -14.75
CA ASN A 11 -23.36 30.33 -13.64
C ASN A 11 -24.79 30.32 -13.10
N LEU A 12 -24.94 30.27 -11.79
CA LEU A 12 -26.20 30.33 -11.06
C LEU A 12 -26.13 31.37 -9.96
N CYS A 13 -27.08 32.29 -9.95
CA CYS A 13 -27.26 33.24 -8.84
C CYS A 13 -28.51 32.84 -8.04
N PHE A 14 -28.33 32.58 -6.74
CA PHE A 14 -29.45 32.33 -5.84
C PHE A 14 -29.85 33.58 -5.11
N ILE A 15 -31.17 33.80 -4.97
CA ILE A 15 -31.75 34.90 -4.22
C ILE A 15 -32.64 34.31 -3.14
N PRO A 16 -32.13 34.19 -1.87
CA PRO A 16 -32.92 33.64 -0.77
C PRO A 16 -34.04 34.60 -0.33
N ASP A 17 -35.14 34.02 0.14
CA ASP A 17 -36.12 34.77 0.92
C ASP A 17 -35.41 35.29 2.22
N ALA A 18 -35.67 36.54 2.57
CA ALA A 18 -35.24 37.11 3.83
C ALA A 18 -36.18 36.66 4.98
N ASP A 19 -36.00 35.42 5.42
CA ASP A 19 -36.72 34.85 6.54
C ASP A 19 -35.96 35.11 7.86
N PRO A 20 -36.63 35.63 8.92
CA PRO A 20 -36.00 35.76 10.23
C PRO A 20 -35.63 34.35 10.76
N PRO A 21 -34.47 34.21 11.45
CA PRO A 21 -34.13 32.96 12.10
C PRO A 21 -35.16 32.61 13.19
N LYS A 22 -35.45 31.30 13.32
CA LYS A 22 -36.28 30.80 14.41
C LYS A 22 -35.50 30.84 15.75
N SER A 23 -36.24 30.78 16.86
CA SER A 23 -35.62 30.76 18.19
C SER A 23 -34.56 29.66 18.30
N GLY A 24 -33.33 30.02 18.64
CA GLY A 24 -32.19 29.12 18.74
C GLY A 24 -31.49 28.83 17.40
N GLU A 25 -31.86 29.48 16.30
CA GLU A 25 -31.21 29.36 14.98
C GLU A 25 -30.52 30.66 14.58
N PHE A 26 -29.36 30.56 13.91
CA PHE A 26 -28.61 31.75 13.43
C PHE A 26 -28.99 32.17 12.01
N ILE A 27 -29.62 31.27 11.21
CA ILE A 27 -29.97 31.51 9.83
C ILE A 27 -31.42 31.12 9.53
N GLY A 28 -32.09 31.94 8.71
CA GLY A 28 -33.47 31.71 8.30
C GLY A 28 -33.66 30.54 7.31
N THR A 29 -34.91 30.15 7.10
CA THR A 29 -35.27 29.00 6.25
C THR A 29 -34.87 29.19 4.79
N GLY A 30 -35.03 30.41 4.24
CA GLY A 30 -34.62 30.77 2.87
C GLY A 30 -33.13 30.56 2.65
N ILE A 31 -32.30 31.01 3.58
CA ILE A 31 -30.84 30.81 3.56
C ILE A 31 -30.49 29.33 3.62
N LYS A 32 -31.12 28.54 4.49
CA LYS A 32 -30.89 27.08 4.56
C LYS A 32 -31.20 26.38 3.21
N SER A 33 -32.28 26.79 2.56
CA SER A 33 -32.64 26.26 1.23
C SER A 33 -31.58 26.57 0.17
N VAL A 34 -31.10 27.82 0.15
CA VAL A 34 -30.03 28.23 -0.78
C VAL A 34 -28.75 27.44 -0.52
N ILE A 35 -28.33 27.26 0.76
CA ILE A 35 -27.14 26.50 1.10
C ILE A 35 -27.21 25.07 0.52
N LYS A 36 -28.33 24.37 0.73
CA LYS A 36 -28.55 23.01 0.22
C LYS A 36 -28.50 22.94 -1.31
N ASN A 37 -29.15 23.86 -1.99
CA ASN A 37 -29.22 23.90 -3.44
C ASN A 37 -27.90 24.31 -4.07
N ALA A 38 -27.20 25.29 -3.49
CA ALA A 38 -25.90 25.75 -3.94
C ALA A 38 -24.82 24.68 -3.81
N GLN A 39 -24.80 23.92 -2.70
CA GLN A 39 -23.90 22.77 -2.54
C GLN A 39 -24.10 21.73 -3.65
N THR A 40 -25.37 21.44 -4.00
CA THR A 40 -25.70 20.52 -5.09
C THR A 40 -25.26 21.07 -6.46
N ALA A 41 -25.46 22.37 -6.69
CA ALA A 41 -25.05 23.03 -7.93
C ALA A 41 -23.51 23.03 -8.08
N ILE A 42 -22.77 23.35 -7.04
CA ILE A 42 -21.29 23.30 -7.04
C ILE A 42 -20.80 21.89 -7.34
N ALA A 43 -21.38 20.88 -6.70
CA ALA A 43 -21.03 19.47 -6.96
C ALA A 43 -21.28 19.05 -8.44
N LEU A 44 -22.18 19.72 -9.13
CA LEU A 44 -22.44 19.56 -10.57
C LEU A 44 -21.57 20.47 -11.44
N GLY A 45 -20.67 21.27 -10.85
CA GLY A 45 -19.72 22.11 -11.56
C GLY A 45 -20.30 23.47 -12.03
N PHE A 46 -21.28 24.03 -11.30
CA PHE A 46 -21.72 25.40 -11.50
C PHE A 46 -20.87 26.40 -10.71
N ASN A 47 -20.71 27.59 -11.27
CA ASN A 47 -20.30 28.77 -10.52
C ASN A 47 -21.52 29.33 -9.80
N VAL A 48 -21.45 29.44 -8.50
CA VAL A 48 -22.60 29.84 -7.69
C VAL A 48 -22.33 31.14 -6.98
N THR A 49 -23.26 32.10 -7.16
CA THR A 49 -23.30 33.40 -6.47
C THR A 49 -24.60 33.55 -5.71
N VAL A 50 -24.64 34.50 -4.79
CA VAL A 50 -25.82 34.81 -3.98
C VAL A 50 -26.04 36.32 -3.97
N LYS A 51 -27.32 36.72 -4.05
CA LYS A 51 -27.81 38.09 -3.79
C LYS A 51 -28.76 38.02 -2.60
N GLU A 52 -28.37 38.60 -1.47
CA GLU A 52 -29.17 38.57 -0.24
C GLU A 52 -30.06 39.84 -0.18
N ILE A 53 -31.38 39.67 -0.29
CA ILE A 53 -32.30 40.76 -0.16
C ILE A 53 -32.42 41.21 1.30
N PRO A 54 -32.49 42.53 1.57
CA PRO A 54 -32.63 43.03 2.94
C PRO A 54 -34.04 42.76 3.52
N PHE A 55 -34.16 42.71 4.84
CA PHE A 55 -35.46 42.76 5.50
C PHE A 55 -36.15 44.09 5.25
N THR A 56 -37.46 44.09 5.02
CA THR A 56 -38.25 45.33 4.86
C THR A 56 -38.36 46.08 6.16
N THR A 57 -38.52 45.40 7.29
CA THR A 57 -38.52 45.91 8.66
C THR A 57 -37.84 44.86 9.54
N ALA A 58 -37.20 45.27 10.61
CA ALA A 58 -36.47 44.31 11.46
C ALA A 58 -37.40 43.17 11.90
N GLY A 59 -37.04 41.94 11.45
CA GLY A 59 -37.72 40.69 11.78
C GLY A 59 -38.95 40.34 10.91
N VAL A 60 -39.26 41.10 9.86
CA VAL A 60 -40.37 40.80 8.94
C VAL A 60 -39.81 40.10 7.70
N LYS A 61 -40.44 38.95 7.32
CA LYS A 61 -40.09 38.21 6.12
C LYS A 61 -40.21 39.11 4.88
N ASN A 62 -39.26 39.01 3.97
CA ASN A 62 -39.26 39.57 2.63
C ASN A 62 -38.93 38.50 1.60
N ASP A 63 -39.57 38.51 0.48
CA ASP A 63 -39.27 37.59 -0.62
C ASP A 63 -38.90 38.38 -1.89
N PRO A 64 -38.27 37.74 -2.89
CA PRO A 64 -37.87 38.41 -4.12
C PRO A 64 -39.01 39.08 -4.87
N ASP A 65 -40.21 38.49 -4.88
CA ASP A 65 -41.39 39.05 -5.58
C ASP A 65 -41.87 40.30 -4.89
N SER A 66 -42.01 40.29 -3.57
CA SER A 66 -42.36 41.46 -2.77
C SER A 66 -41.32 42.58 -2.87
N TYR A 67 -40.01 42.20 -2.92
CA TYR A 67 -38.92 43.16 -3.10
C TYR A 67 -39.06 43.93 -4.44
N ILE A 68 -39.30 43.17 -5.56
CA ILE A 68 -39.47 43.77 -6.87
C ILE A 68 -40.76 44.62 -6.96
N LEU A 69 -41.86 44.16 -6.38
CA LEU A 69 -43.12 44.89 -6.38
C LEU A 69 -43.02 46.26 -5.66
N ASN A 70 -42.13 46.38 -4.68
CA ASN A 70 -41.81 47.64 -4.01
C ASN A 70 -40.84 48.55 -4.81
N ARG A 71 -40.69 48.32 -6.09
CA ARG A 71 -39.81 49.08 -7.03
C ARG A 71 -38.33 49.00 -6.71
N ALA A 72 -37.91 48.03 -5.93
CA ALA A 72 -36.50 47.74 -5.68
C ALA A 72 -35.89 47.00 -6.90
N ILE A 73 -34.62 47.31 -7.18
CA ILE A 73 -33.94 46.76 -8.35
C ILE A 73 -32.96 45.72 -7.90
N LEU A 74 -33.14 44.43 -8.29
CA LEU A 74 -32.23 43.32 -7.91
C LEU A 74 -30.79 43.52 -8.42
N SER A 75 -30.55 44.38 -9.43
CA SER A 75 -29.20 44.71 -9.89
C SER A 75 -28.43 45.60 -8.91
N GLU A 76 -29.10 46.29 -7.97
CA GLU A 76 -28.47 47.12 -6.96
C GLU A 76 -27.97 46.27 -5.76
N ILE A 77 -28.43 45.03 -5.64
CA ILE A 77 -27.95 44.12 -4.59
C ILE A 77 -26.61 43.55 -5.01
N GLU A 78 -25.63 43.62 -4.12
CA GLU A 78 -24.32 43.05 -4.32
C GLU A 78 -24.40 41.55 -4.54
N GLU A 79 -23.74 41.09 -5.64
CA GLU A 79 -23.60 39.66 -5.93
C GLU A 79 -22.30 39.14 -5.38
N VAL A 80 -22.38 38.18 -4.45
CA VAL A 80 -21.24 37.64 -3.71
C VAL A 80 -21.06 36.16 -4.06
N ASP A 81 -19.82 35.73 -4.20
CA ASP A 81 -19.52 34.30 -4.37
C ASP A 81 -20.06 33.48 -3.19
N PHE A 82 -20.71 32.34 -3.49
CA PHE A 82 -21.38 31.51 -2.49
C PHE A 82 -20.45 31.04 -1.37
N ILE A 83 -19.19 30.65 -1.66
CA ILE A 83 -18.29 30.07 -0.66
C ILE A 83 -17.88 31.11 0.42
N PRO A 84 -17.39 32.31 0.06
CA PRO A 84 -17.16 33.36 1.05
C PRO A 84 -18.42 33.79 1.79
N TRP A 85 -19.53 33.90 1.07
CA TRP A 85 -20.81 34.23 1.68
C TRP A 85 -21.26 33.18 2.70
N TYR A 86 -21.15 31.89 2.35
CA TYR A 86 -21.51 30.81 3.28
C TYR A 86 -20.56 30.75 4.48
N ALA A 87 -19.26 30.97 4.26
CA ALA A 87 -18.30 31.07 5.34
C ALA A 87 -18.66 32.20 6.32
N SER A 88 -19.09 33.38 5.85
CA SER A 88 -19.52 34.48 6.72
C SER A 88 -20.73 34.12 7.59
N LYS A 89 -21.60 33.23 7.14
CA LYS A 89 -22.74 32.73 7.94
C LYS A 89 -22.36 31.69 8.98
N LEU A 90 -21.24 30.92 8.72
CA LEU A 90 -20.74 29.92 9.63
C LEU A 90 -19.80 30.50 10.71
N PHE A 91 -18.99 31.53 10.38
CA PHE A 91 -18.03 32.15 11.28
C PHE A 91 -18.64 33.40 11.94
N HIS A 92 -19.53 33.23 12.93
CA HIS A 92 -20.08 34.29 13.75
C HIS A 92 -19.26 34.51 15.02
N GLU A 93 -19.47 35.62 15.72
CA GLU A 93 -18.64 36.05 16.89
C GLU A 93 -18.64 35.03 18.02
N ASP A 94 -19.77 34.38 18.30
CA ASP A 94 -19.97 33.45 19.43
C ASP A 94 -19.69 31.95 19.06
N ILE A 95 -18.99 31.68 17.95
CA ILE A 95 -18.78 30.32 17.51
C ILE A 95 -17.86 29.52 18.44
N SER A 96 -18.31 28.37 18.91
CA SER A 96 -17.50 27.43 19.70
C SER A 96 -16.37 26.82 18.90
N GLN A 97 -15.34 26.30 19.57
CA GLN A 97 -14.21 25.62 18.89
C GLN A 97 -14.65 24.40 18.06
N SER A 98 -15.66 23.67 18.55
CA SER A 98 -16.21 22.51 17.82
C SER A 98 -16.94 22.93 16.56
N GLU A 99 -17.78 23.96 16.65
CA GLU A 99 -18.50 24.51 15.49
C GLU A 99 -17.54 25.12 14.47
N LYS A 100 -16.48 25.80 14.95
CA LYS A 100 -15.43 26.36 14.09
C LYS A 100 -14.73 25.25 13.30
N LYS A 101 -14.44 24.11 13.92
CA LYS A 101 -13.87 22.94 13.22
C LYS A 101 -14.82 22.43 12.16
N ASN A 102 -16.11 22.25 12.48
CA ASN A 102 -17.12 21.78 11.54
C ASN A 102 -17.32 22.76 10.37
N ALA A 103 -17.29 24.07 10.63
CA ALA A 103 -17.38 25.11 9.60
C ALA A 103 -16.19 25.02 8.63
N VAL A 104 -14.97 24.87 9.16
CA VAL A 104 -13.76 24.69 8.34
C VAL A 104 -13.85 23.44 7.48
N GLU A 105 -14.25 22.30 8.03
CA GLU A 105 -14.41 21.04 7.28
C GLU A 105 -15.47 21.19 6.19
N THR A 106 -16.58 21.86 6.47
CA THR A 106 -17.67 22.09 5.51
C THR A 106 -17.18 22.92 4.33
N ILE A 107 -16.55 24.04 4.58
CA ILE A 107 -16.03 24.94 3.53
C ILE A 107 -14.90 24.27 2.76
N ALA A 108 -13.97 23.58 3.44
CA ALA A 108 -12.88 22.84 2.80
C ALA A 108 -13.39 21.75 1.84
N ASN A 109 -14.46 21.03 2.22
CA ASN A 109 -15.08 20.02 1.36
C ASN A 109 -15.71 20.62 0.09
N LEU A 110 -16.29 21.82 0.18
CA LEU A 110 -16.85 22.52 -0.98
C LEU A 110 -15.74 22.96 -1.95
N ILE A 111 -14.66 23.56 -1.42
CA ILE A 111 -13.51 23.99 -2.21
C ILE A 111 -12.81 22.80 -2.87
N ALA A 112 -12.66 21.70 -2.15
CA ALA A 112 -12.04 20.49 -2.66
C ALA A 112 -12.75 19.87 -3.88
N GLY A 113 -14.04 20.19 -4.07
CA GLY A 113 -14.81 19.78 -5.25
C GLY A 113 -14.68 20.71 -6.47
N ILE A 114 -13.92 21.79 -6.37
CA ILE A 114 -13.71 22.76 -7.45
C ILE A 114 -12.44 22.38 -8.22
N ASP A 115 -12.57 22.15 -9.51
CA ASP A 115 -11.47 21.84 -10.42
C ASP A 115 -10.89 23.12 -11.05
N ASP A 116 -10.46 24.09 -10.22
CA ASP A 116 -9.85 25.34 -10.62
C ASP A 116 -8.89 25.84 -9.53
N GLU A 117 -7.58 25.64 -9.76
CA GLU A 117 -6.52 26.05 -8.82
C GLU A 117 -6.49 27.55 -8.54
N LEU A 118 -6.78 28.40 -9.53
CA LEU A 118 -6.75 29.85 -9.35
C LEU A 118 -7.87 30.29 -8.41
N ARG A 119 -9.07 29.75 -8.64
CA ARG A 119 -10.25 30.02 -7.82
C ARG A 119 -10.08 29.51 -6.40
N GLU A 120 -9.47 28.35 -6.23
CA GLU A 120 -9.11 27.80 -4.92
C GLU A 120 -8.19 28.74 -4.14
N LYS A 121 -7.13 29.24 -4.78
CA LYS A 121 -6.20 30.21 -4.16
C LYS A 121 -6.91 31.51 -3.78
N MET A 122 -7.81 32.03 -4.63
CA MET A 122 -8.62 33.21 -4.32
C MET A 122 -9.50 32.97 -3.09
N TYR A 123 -10.17 31.84 -2.97
CA TYR A 123 -10.97 31.51 -1.79
C TYR A 123 -10.11 31.42 -0.52
N VAL A 124 -8.95 30.76 -0.58
CA VAL A 124 -8.05 30.70 0.57
C VAL A 124 -7.61 32.10 1.01
N ASP A 125 -7.36 33.02 0.07
CA ASP A 125 -6.98 34.41 0.36
C ASP A 125 -8.10 35.19 1.02
N ILE A 126 -9.36 35.00 0.60
CA ILE A 126 -10.53 35.63 1.22
C ILE A 126 -10.78 35.03 2.60
N LEU A 127 -10.80 33.71 2.72
CA LEU A 127 -11.09 33.00 3.97
C LEU A 127 -10.03 33.24 5.03
N ALA A 128 -8.78 33.48 4.64
CA ALA A 128 -7.71 33.81 5.58
C ALA A 128 -7.96 35.14 6.35
N LYS A 129 -8.75 36.04 5.77
CA LYS A 129 -9.16 37.29 6.41
C LYS A 129 -10.25 37.07 7.49
N MET A 130 -10.92 35.92 7.50
CA MET A 130 -11.97 35.53 8.41
C MET A 130 -11.46 34.83 9.71
N GLY A 131 -10.16 34.93 10.01
CA GLY A 131 -9.61 34.52 11.32
C GLY A 131 -8.89 33.17 11.36
N MET A 132 -8.60 32.55 10.21
CA MET A 132 -7.78 31.35 10.15
C MET A 132 -6.70 31.46 9.07
N SER A 133 -5.44 31.11 9.40
CA SER A 133 -4.30 31.30 8.51
C SER A 133 -4.39 30.45 7.22
N LYS A 134 -3.79 30.95 6.13
CA LYS A 134 -3.70 30.25 4.83
C LYS A 134 -3.14 28.82 4.94
N PRO A 135 -2.07 28.54 5.72
CA PRO A 135 -1.56 27.18 5.86
C PRO A 135 -2.58 26.21 6.46
N LEU A 136 -3.44 26.67 7.38
CA LEU A 136 -4.49 25.84 7.97
C LEU A 136 -5.61 25.54 6.97
N TRP A 137 -6.01 26.52 6.15
CA TRP A 137 -6.97 26.32 5.07
C TRP A 137 -6.44 25.34 4.04
N ASN A 138 -5.22 25.51 3.56
CA ASN A 138 -4.58 24.59 2.60
C ASN A 138 -4.53 23.16 3.16
N LYS A 139 -4.19 23.00 4.45
CA LYS A 139 -4.18 21.68 5.10
C LYS A 139 -5.58 21.04 5.14
N ALA A 140 -6.61 21.83 5.46
CA ALA A 140 -7.99 21.34 5.51
C ALA A 140 -8.51 20.94 4.11
N ILE A 141 -8.26 21.76 3.10
CA ILE A 141 -8.65 21.49 1.70
C ILE A 141 -7.94 20.24 1.16
N ASN A 142 -6.63 20.09 1.39
CA ASN A 142 -5.88 18.92 0.97
C ASN A 142 -6.39 17.65 1.65
N PHE A 143 -6.75 17.72 2.93
CA PHE A 143 -7.39 16.61 3.64
C PHE A 143 -8.75 16.24 3.04
N ALA A 144 -9.57 17.25 2.70
CA ALA A 144 -10.87 17.06 2.07
C ALA A 144 -10.75 16.43 0.67
N LYS A 145 -9.81 16.90 -0.17
CA LYS A 145 -9.51 16.32 -1.50
C LYS A 145 -9.12 14.84 -1.39
N LYS A 146 -8.25 14.53 -0.43
CA LYS A 146 -7.83 13.15 -0.18
C LYS A 146 -9.03 12.26 0.17
N ARG A 147 -9.90 12.70 1.10
CA ARG A 147 -11.08 11.95 1.52
C ARG A 147 -12.09 11.75 0.39
N GLN A 148 -12.38 12.80 -0.40
CA GLN A 148 -13.27 12.69 -1.55
C GLN A 148 -12.75 11.69 -2.59
N LYS A 149 -11.43 11.62 -2.80
CA LYS A 149 -10.81 10.65 -3.70
C LYS A 149 -10.92 9.22 -3.17
N GLU A 150 -10.72 9.02 -1.87
CA GLU A 150 -10.93 7.73 -1.21
C GLU A 150 -12.38 7.24 -1.38
N GLU A 151 -13.37 8.14 -1.15
CA GLU A 151 -14.79 7.83 -1.33
C GLU A 151 -15.17 7.51 -2.80
N GLN A 152 -14.58 8.23 -3.77
CA GLN A 152 -14.77 7.94 -5.20
C GLN A 152 -14.21 6.58 -5.59
N MET A 153 -13.04 6.22 -5.07
CA MET A 153 -12.44 4.91 -5.29
C MET A 153 -13.33 3.78 -4.75
N GLN A 154 -13.91 3.95 -3.56
CA GLN A 154 -14.86 2.98 -2.98
C GLN A 154 -16.11 2.80 -3.86
N LYS A 155 -16.70 3.92 -4.32
CA LYS A 155 -17.93 3.90 -5.13
C LYS A 155 -17.72 3.29 -6.53
N SER A 156 -16.50 3.30 -7.06
CA SER A 156 -16.17 2.73 -8.37
C SER A 156 -16.14 1.20 -8.41
N GLY A 157 -16.54 0.52 -7.32
CA GLY A 157 -16.58 -0.95 -7.24
C GLY A 157 -15.21 -1.64 -7.25
N GLN A 158 -14.15 -0.86 -7.17
CA GLN A 158 -12.78 -1.36 -7.06
C GLN A 158 -12.49 -1.58 -5.57
N SER A 159 -12.09 -2.78 -5.19
CA SER A 159 -11.76 -3.10 -3.80
C SER A 159 -10.57 -2.22 -3.37
N VAL A 160 -10.85 -1.16 -2.66
CA VAL A 160 -9.84 -0.32 -2.03
C VAL A 160 -9.56 -0.91 -0.67
N ASN A 161 -8.34 -1.35 -0.44
CA ASN A 161 -7.92 -1.74 0.91
C ASN A 161 -7.59 -0.46 1.70
N LEU A 162 -8.60 0.07 2.39
CA LEU A 162 -8.48 1.30 3.19
C LEU A 162 -7.51 1.14 4.35
N ASP A 163 -7.42 -0.04 4.95
CA ASP A 163 -6.50 -0.28 6.06
C ASP A 163 -5.06 -0.15 5.58
N LEU A 164 -4.75 -0.67 4.40
CA LEU A 164 -3.44 -0.54 3.78
C LEU A 164 -3.11 0.93 3.45
N LEU A 165 -4.09 1.65 2.89
CA LEU A 165 -3.95 3.06 2.55
C LEU A 165 -3.76 3.95 3.79
N HIS A 166 -4.52 3.71 4.86
CA HIS A 166 -4.40 4.48 6.10
C HIS A 166 -3.11 4.15 6.85
N LYS A 167 -2.73 2.87 6.92
CA LYS A 167 -1.57 2.42 7.70
C LYS A 167 -0.24 2.74 7.00
N TYR A 168 -0.16 2.53 5.67
CA TYR A 168 1.09 2.65 4.91
C TYR A 168 1.10 3.76 3.87
N GLY A 169 -0.07 4.35 3.57
CA GLY A 169 -0.22 5.46 2.62
C GLY A 169 -0.22 5.03 1.15
N PHE A 170 -0.43 3.75 0.85
CA PHE A 170 -0.57 3.22 -0.51
C PHE A 170 -1.61 2.10 -0.57
N GLN A 171 -1.98 1.71 -1.77
CA GLN A 171 -2.81 0.53 -2.04
C GLN A 171 -2.27 -0.24 -3.25
N GLU A 172 -2.65 -1.50 -3.36
CA GLU A 172 -2.41 -2.34 -4.53
C GLU A 172 -3.59 -2.26 -5.49
N ARG A 173 -3.29 -2.00 -6.76
CA ARG A 173 -4.30 -1.94 -7.82
C ARG A 173 -3.69 -2.35 -9.16
N ASN A 174 -4.29 -3.35 -9.83
CA ASN A 174 -3.84 -3.82 -11.14
C ASN A 174 -2.34 -4.14 -11.19
N ASN A 175 -1.86 -4.88 -10.20
CA ASN A 175 -0.44 -5.25 -10.04
C ASN A 175 0.51 -4.03 -9.97
N GLN A 176 0.10 -2.94 -9.33
CA GLN A 176 0.95 -1.77 -9.08
C GLN A 176 0.65 -1.19 -7.71
N TYR A 177 1.61 -0.47 -7.14
CA TYR A 177 1.41 0.33 -5.93
C TYR A 177 1.05 1.75 -6.32
N ILE A 178 -0.05 2.26 -5.76
CA ILE A 178 -0.53 3.62 -5.95
C ILE A 178 -0.83 4.28 -4.61
N ALA A 179 -0.63 5.58 -4.52
CA ALA A 179 -0.97 6.39 -3.36
C ALA A 179 -1.82 7.59 -3.76
N ILE A 180 -2.42 8.23 -2.77
CA ILE A 180 -3.08 9.52 -2.96
C ILE A 180 -2.08 10.61 -2.57
N GLY A 181 -1.73 11.46 -3.52
CA GLY A 181 -0.86 12.61 -3.34
C GLY A 181 -1.47 13.68 -2.43
N LYS A 182 -0.72 14.75 -2.18
CA LYS A 182 -1.15 15.87 -1.33
C LYS A 182 -2.39 16.58 -1.90
N ASP A 183 -2.44 16.69 -3.22
CA ASP A 183 -3.50 17.39 -3.96
C ASP A 183 -4.66 16.45 -4.36
N GLY A 184 -4.70 15.24 -3.83
CA GLY A 184 -5.72 14.24 -4.11
C GLY A 184 -5.47 13.42 -5.40
N ASP A 185 -4.40 13.69 -6.14
CA ASP A 185 -4.04 12.95 -7.33
C ASP A 185 -3.51 11.55 -7.03
N LEU A 186 -3.72 10.63 -7.97
CA LEU A 186 -3.13 9.30 -7.89
C LEU A 186 -1.66 9.33 -8.27
N VAL A 187 -0.80 8.95 -7.35
CA VAL A 187 0.64 8.86 -7.55
C VAL A 187 1.04 7.39 -7.63
N GLN A 188 1.57 6.99 -8.77
CA GLN A 188 2.09 5.64 -8.97
C GLN A 188 3.47 5.51 -8.30
N TRP A 189 3.64 4.46 -7.49
CA TRP A 189 4.92 4.12 -6.86
C TRP A 189 5.71 3.09 -7.66
N SER A 190 5.01 2.15 -8.34
CA SER A 190 5.62 1.12 -9.16
C SER A 190 4.66 0.65 -10.25
N ASN A 191 5.16 -0.03 -11.26
CA ASN A 191 4.35 -0.77 -12.21
C ASN A 191 4.22 -2.26 -11.85
N PHE A 192 4.57 -2.64 -10.63
CA PHE A 192 4.51 -4.02 -10.12
C PHE A 192 4.10 -4.05 -8.65
N THR A 193 3.66 -5.21 -8.19
CA THR A 193 3.46 -5.55 -6.77
C THR A 193 4.45 -6.62 -6.33
N MET A 194 4.71 -6.71 -5.03
CA MET A 194 5.61 -7.68 -4.42
C MET A 194 4.85 -8.52 -3.40
N ARG A 195 4.96 -9.83 -3.49
CA ARG A 195 4.47 -10.76 -2.48
C ARG A 195 5.66 -11.35 -1.72
N PRO A 196 5.75 -11.19 -0.39
CA PRO A 196 6.80 -11.82 0.39
C PRO A 196 6.61 -13.34 0.39
N LEU A 197 7.70 -14.07 0.14
CA LEU A 197 7.73 -15.52 0.17
C LEU A 197 8.42 -16.00 1.44
N PHE A 198 9.72 -15.71 1.57
CA PHE A 198 10.52 -16.14 2.73
C PHE A 198 11.56 -15.10 3.14
N HIS A 199 11.77 -15.00 4.45
CA HIS A 199 12.99 -14.44 5.02
C HIS A 199 13.96 -15.59 5.32
N ILE A 200 15.04 -15.66 4.58
CA ILE A 200 16.07 -16.66 4.76
C ILE A 200 17.06 -16.16 5.81
N LYS A 201 17.07 -16.84 6.95
CA LYS A 201 18.03 -16.59 8.02
C LYS A 201 19.37 -17.23 7.65
N ASP A 202 20.37 -16.39 7.51
CA ASP A 202 21.76 -16.73 7.22
C ASP A 202 22.64 -15.92 8.18
N ALA A 203 23.69 -16.53 8.73
CA ALA A 203 24.57 -15.87 9.70
C ALA A 203 25.42 -14.76 9.06
N VAL A 204 25.70 -14.86 7.77
CA VAL A 204 26.57 -13.95 7.03
C VAL A 204 25.76 -13.01 6.10
N MET A 205 24.78 -13.56 5.39
CA MET A 205 24.03 -12.85 4.37
C MET A 205 22.53 -13.15 4.41
N PRO A 206 21.78 -12.59 5.38
CA PRO A 206 20.34 -12.75 5.39
C PRO A 206 19.74 -12.14 4.13
N LEU A 207 18.78 -12.85 3.54
CA LEU A 207 18.12 -12.45 2.30
C LEU A 207 16.61 -12.66 2.39
N ARG A 208 15.87 -12.10 1.43
CA ARG A 208 14.43 -12.29 1.31
C ARG A 208 14.07 -12.69 -0.10
N LEU A 209 13.15 -13.64 -0.20
CA LEU A 209 12.57 -14.07 -1.45
C LEU A 209 11.23 -13.35 -1.65
N PHE A 210 11.05 -12.74 -2.81
CA PHE A 210 9.82 -12.09 -3.23
C PHE A 210 9.36 -12.59 -4.58
N GLU A 211 8.06 -12.70 -4.76
CA GLU A 211 7.43 -12.79 -6.07
C GLU A 211 7.01 -11.37 -6.49
N LEU A 212 7.44 -10.96 -7.66
CA LEU A 212 7.05 -9.69 -8.29
C LEU A 212 6.05 -9.99 -9.41
N LYS A 213 4.98 -9.20 -9.49
CA LYS A 213 4.03 -9.27 -10.59
C LYS A 213 3.77 -7.87 -11.14
N ASN A 214 4.00 -7.64 -12.42
CA ASN A 214 3.82 -6.34 -13.05
C ASN A 214 2.44 -6.16 -13.71
N VAL A 215 2.16 -4.95 -14.20
CA VAL A 215 0.91 -4.60 -14.90
C VAL A 215 0.66 -5.40 -16.17
N PHE A 216 1.67 -6.03 -16.75
CA PHE A 216 1.61 -6.90 -17.93
C PHE A 216 1.40 -8.37 -17.57
N ASN A 217 1.16 -8.68 -16.27
CA ASN A 217 1.07 -10.03 -15.70
C ASN A 217 2.36 -10.87 -15.82
N GLN A 218 3.49 -10.24 -16.05
CA GLN A 218 4.81 -10.86 -15.95
C GLN A 218 5.08 -11.17 -14.47
N VAL A 219 5.54 -12.38 -14.18
CA VAL A 219 5.84 -12.84 -12.81
C VAL A 219 7.29 -13.25 -12.75
N GLU A 220 8.02 -12.71 -11.77
CA GLU A 220 9.42 -13.05 -11.50
C GLU A 220 9.63 -13.29 -10.01
N ILE A 221 10.55 -14.20 -9.69
CA ILE A 221 11.00 -14.45 -8.33
C ILE A 221 12.37 -13.82 -8.16
N VAL A 222 12.52 -12.99 -7.13
CA VAL A 222 13.77 -12.29 -6.86
C VAL A 222 14.27 -12.57 -5.45
N GLU A 223 15.58 -12.72 -5.36
CA GLU A 223 16.33 -12.73 -4.11
C GLU A 223 16.90 -11.35 -3.85
N LEU A 224 16.48 -10.73 -2.74
CA LEU A 224 16.96 -9.43 -2.28
C LEU A 224 17.74 -9.58 -0.98
N LYS A 225 19.00 -9.14 -0.99
CA LYS A 225 19.84 -9.05 0.19
C LYS A 225 19.44 -7.83 1.02
N GLN A 226 19.86 -7.80 2.28
CA GLN A 226 19.59 -6.64 3.15
C GLN A 226 20.08 -5.31 2.54
N GLU A 227 21.23 -5.31 1.89
CA GLU A 227 21.78 -4.12 1.23
C GLU A 227 20.93 -3.63 0.05
N ASP A 228 20.29 -4.54 -0.70
CA ASP A 228 19.39 -4.20 -1.80
C ASP A 228 18.12 -3.52 -1.29
N LEU A 229 17.65 -3.88 -0.11
CA LEU A 229 16.44 -3.31 0.50
C LEU A 229 16.70 -2.00 1.27
N VAL A 230 17.92 -1.73 1.68
CA VAL A 230 18.30 -0.49 2.39
C VAL A 230 18.58 0.64 1.40
N SER A 231 19.17 0.36 0.25
CA SER A 231 19.51 1.34 -0.77
C SER A 231 18.50 1.38 -1.89
N LEU A 232 17.83 2.52 -2.09
CA LEU A 232 16.88 2.71 -3.21
C LEU A 232 17.54 2.43 -4.58
N SER A 233 18.80 2.85 -4.77
CA SER A 233 19.52 2.62 -6.03
C SER A 233 19.75 1.13 -6.29
N LYS A 234 20.22 0.39 -5.27
CA LYS A 234 20.42 -1.07 -5.38
C LYS A 234 19.10 -1.80 -5.59
N PHE A 235 18.04 -1.39 -4.89
CA PHE A 235 16.70 -1.94 -5.08
C PHE A 235 16.24 -1.79 -6.52
N LYS A 236 16.31 -0.56 -7.08
CA LYS A 236 15.96 -0.30 -8.47
C LYS A 236 16.79 -1.15 -9.44
N GLN A 237 18.12 -1.17 -9.27
CA GLN A 237 19.00 -1.96 -10.11
C GLN A 237 18.61 -3.46 -10.13
N LYS A 238 18.22 -4.00 -8.98
CA LYS A 238 17.79 -5.41 -8.86
C LYS A 238 16.46 -5.67 -9.54
N VAL A 239 15.43 -4.85 -9.27
CA VAL A 239 14.09 -5.09 -9.81
C VAL A 239 14.00 -4.75 -11.30
N GLU A 240 14.65 -3.67 -11.75
CA GLU A 240 14.68 -3.27 -13.15
C GLU A 240 15.53 -4.23 -14.00
N GLY A 241 16.53 -4.88 -13.41
CA GLY A 241 17.31 -5.93 -14.04
C GLY A 241 16.53 -7.21 -14.39
N LEU A 242 15.34 -7.41 -13.82
CA LEU A 242 14.45 -8.53 -14.14
C LEU A 242 13.59 -8.30 -15.39
N GLY A 243 13.60 -7.08 -15.95
CA GLY A 243 12.82 -6.71 -17.13
C GLY A 243 11.91 -5.50 -16.87
N ASN A 244 10.62 -5.61 -17.24
CA ASN A 244 9.67 -4.48 -17.16
C ASN A 244 9.13 -4.22 -15.74
N PHE A 245 10.02 -4.13 -14.75
CA PHE A 245 9.69 -3.80 -13.35
C PHE A 245 10.31 -2.47 -12.98
N VAL A 246 9.50 -1.42 -12.80
CA VAL A 246 9.97 -0.06 -12.57
C VAL A 246 9.47 0.48 -11.24
N TRP A 247 10.39 0.98 -10.41
CA TRP A 247 10.09 1.67 -9.17
C TRP A 247 10.23 3.19 -9.34
N LEU A 248 9.13 3.93 -9.18
CA LEU A 248 9.06 5.38 -9.43
C LEU A 248 9.17 6.22 -8.15
N ALA A 249 8.85 5.62 -6.99
CA ALA A 249 8.77 6.37 -5.74
C ALA A 249 10.14 6.57 -5.08
N LYS A 250 10.15 7.39 -4.02
CA LYS A 250 11.34 7.74 -3.24
C LYS A 250 11.65 6.69 -2.17
N GLU A 251 12.73 6.90 -1.43
CA GLU A 251 13.21 5.99 -0.37
C GLU A 251 12.21 5.86 0.80
N GLU A 252 11.53 6.95 1.16
CA GLU A 252 10.49 6.92 2.20
C GLU A 252 9.37 5.93 1.86
N GLN A 253 8.93 5.91 0.62
CA GLN A 253 7.90 4.99 0.14
C GLN A 253 8.38 3.55 0.11
N LEU A 254 9.64 3.31 -0.26
CA LEU A 254 10.25 1.99 -0.16
C LEU A 254 10.29 1.50 1.29
N THR A 255 10.54 2.40 2.25
CA THR A 255 10.50 2.06 3.68
C THR A 255 9.10 1.65 4.13
N LYS A 256 8.05 2.37 3.70
CA LYS A 256 6.65 2.02 3.99
C LYS A 256 6.26 0.68 3.38
N LEU A 257 6.69 0.43 2.14
CA LEU A 257 6.49 -0.87 1.50
C LEU A 257 7.17 -2.01 2.28
N LYS A 258 8.41 -1.83 2.73
CA LYS A 258 9.11 -2.82 3.55
C LYS A 258 8.36 -3.15 4.85
N MET A 259 7.84 -2.13 5.53
CA MET A 259 7.05 -2.33 6.75
C MET A 259 5.85 -3.24 6.49
N PHE A 260 5.13 -3.01 5.39
CA PHE A 260 4.02 -3.86 4.98
C PHE A 260 4.46 -5.29 4.64
N LEU A 261 5.46 -5.45 3.78
CA LEU A 261 5.92 -6.76 3.32
C LEU A 261 6.46 -7.64 4.46
N TYR A 262 7.04 -7.03 5.50
CA TYR A 262 7.67 -7.77 6.60
C TYR A 262 6.66 -8.32 7.61
N GLU A 263 5.41 -7.85 7.61
CA GLU A 263 4.37 -8.33 8.56
C GLU A 263 3.97 -9.79 8.35
N SER A 264 4.01 -10.28 7.11
CA SER A 264 3.49 -11.60 6.74
C SER A 264 4.55 -12.55 6.16
N THR A 265 5.85 -12.28 6.38
CA THR A 265 6.91 -13.08 5.78
C THR A 265 7.23 -14.29 6.64
N GLU A 266 7.11 -15.49 6.08
CA GLU A 266 7.61 -16.72 6.70
C GLU A 266 9.14 -16.72 6.78
N THR A 267 9.70 -17.51 7.70
CA THR A 267 11.15 -17.64 7.85
C THR A 267 11.62 -19.05 7.50
N ALA A 268 12.79 -19.14 6.86
CA ALA A 268 13.53 -20.39 6.67
C ALA A 268 14.99 -20.19 7.07
N VAL A 269 15.65 -21.26 7.48
CA VAL A 269 17.07 -21.26 7.85
C VAL A 269 17.86 -21.83 6.68
N ARG A 270 18.88 -21.11 6.25
CA ARG A 270 19.78 -21.62 5.20
C ARG A 270 20.61 -22.78 5.72
N ILE A 271 20.74 -23.83 4.91
CA ILE A 271 21.68 -24.91 5.12
C ILE A 271 22.98 -24.57 4.39
N ASP A 272 24.03 -24.27 5.16
CA ASP A 272 25.34 -23.89 4.60
C ASP A 272 26.18 -25.10 4.16
N GLN A 273 26.00 -26.22 4.84
CA GLN A 273 26.72 -27.46 4.56
C GLN A 273 25.75 -28.62 4.47
N LEU A 274 25.82 -29.36 3.38
CA LEU A 274 25.06 -30.58 3.20
C LEU A 274 25.56 -31.69 4.16
N GLY A 275 24.76 -32.74 4.33
CA GLY A 275 25.03 -33.82 5.26
C GLY A 275 24.24 -33.69 6.57
N TRP A 276 24.76 -34.26 7.65
CA TRP A 276 24.08 -34.29 8.95
C TRP A 276 23.90 -32.91 9.56
N GLN A 277 22.68 -32.59 9.95
CA GLN A 277 22.31 -31.34 10.60
C GLN A 277 22.06 -31.58 12.10
N ARG A 278 22.44 -30.61 12.94
CA ARG A 278 22.24 -30.68 14.40
C ARG A 278 20.77 -30.80 14.80
N GLN A 279 19.87 -30.41 13.91
CA GLN A 279 18.41 -30.51 14.08
C GLN A 279 17.89 -31.94 13.92
N GLY A 280 18.73 -32.93 13.57
CA GLY A 280 18.37 -34.33 13.53
C GLY A 280 17.95 -34.87 12.15
N PHE A 281 18.41 -34.26 11.07
CA PHE A 281 18.14 -34.73 9.72
C PHE A 281 19.38 -34.66 8.82
N TYR A 282 19.34 -35.34 7.68
CA TYR A 282 20.40 -35.36 6.67
C TYR A 282 19.98 -34.46 5.48
N ALA A 283 20.79 -33.46 5.14
CA ALA A 283 20.53 -32.53 4.04
C ALA A 283 21.28 -32.95 2.78
N PHE A 284 20.57 -32.99 1.67
CA PHE A 284 21.07 -33.20 0.30
C PHE A 284 20.77 -31.94 -0.52
N GLY A 285 21.38 -31.81 -1.70
CA GLY A 285 21.10 -30.67 -2.56
C GLY A 285 19.64 -30.58 -3.01
N ASN A 286 18.96 -31.71 -3.16
CA ASN A 286 17.57 -31.82 -3.65
C ASN A 286 16.53 -32.07 -2.55
N GLY A 287 16.90 -32.06 -1.26
CA GLY A 287 15.97 -32.25 -0.16
C GLY A 287 16.63 -32.69 1.14
N VAL A 288 15.82 -33.15 2.08
CA VAL A 288 16.29 -33.65 3.37
C VAL A 288 15.69 -35.01 3.68
N PHE A 289 16.44 -35.82 4.41
CA PHE A 289 15.99 -37.07 4.98
C PHE A 289 16.00 -36.96 6.51
N SER A 290 14.82 -37.10 7.12
CA SER A 290 14.65 -37.21 8.57
C SER A 290 14.26 -38.64 8.93
N THR A 291 13.01 -38.93 9.16
CA THR A 291 12.44 -40.26 9.19
C THR A 291 11.94 -40.71 7.81
N GLU A 292 11.66 -39.76 6.95
CA GLU A 292 11.25 -39.92 5.55
C GLU A 292 11.90 -38.86 4.68
N TRP A 293 11.78 -39.01 3.37
CA TRP A 293 12.31 -38.06 2.40
C TRP A 293 11.38 -36.87 2.18
N HIS A 294 11.93 -35.66 2.25
CA HIS A 294 11.27 -34.41 1.94
C HIS A 294 12.05 -33.69 0.83
N ALA A 295 11.47 -33.63 -0.36
CA ALA A 295 12.07 -32.90 -1.48
C ALA A 295 11.97 -31.38 -1.25
N VAL A 296 12.88 -30.61 -1.87
CA VAL A 296 12.76 -29.16 -1.95
C VAL A 296 11.59 -28.77 -2.86
N ASP A 297 10.94 -27.66 -2.56
CA ASP A 297 9.98 -27.03 -3.45
C ASP A 297 10.71 -26.21 -4.55
N ASP A 298 9.93 -25.57 -5.42
CA ASP A 298 10.42 -24.71 -6.51
C ASP A 298 11.29 -23.52 -6.04
N LEU A 299 11.16 -23.13 -4.78
CA LEU A 299 11.97 -22.07 -4.16
C LEU A 299 13.23 -22.62 -3.49
N GLY A 300 13.40 -23.93 -3.43
CA GLY A 300 14.47 -24.57 -2.65
C GLY A 300 14.14 -24.68 -1.17
N ILE A 301 12.87 -24.60 -0.79
CA ILE A 301 12.44 -24.70 0.61
C ILE A 301 11.98 -26.12 0.92
N VAL A 302 12.39 -26.60 2.09
CA VAL A 302 11.86 -27.82 2.74
C VAL A 302 11.16 -27.41 4.03
N ARG A 303 9.92 -27.88 4.20
CA ARG A 303 9.15 -27.68 5.41
C ARG A 303 9.13 -28.97 6.22
N LEU A 304 9.76 -28.95 7.38
CA LEU A 304 9.73 -30.06 8.33
C LEU A 304 8.78 -29.72 9.47
N GLN A 305 7.74 -30.52 9.62
CA GLN A 305 6.79 -30.36 10.70
C GLN A 305 7.55 -30.44 12.05
N ASP A 306 7.24 -29.54 12.99
CA ASP A 306 7.84 -29.43 14.33
C ASP A 306 9.32 -28.98 14.40
N ILE A 307 10.04 -28.91 13.27
CA ILE A 307 11.46 -28.49 13.21
C ILE A 307 11.61 -27.10 12.59
N GLY A 308 10.89 -26.85 11.49
CA GLY A 308 10.91 -25.56 10.82
C GLY A 308 11.15 -25.64 9.30
N ASN A 309 11.36 -24.49 8.69
CA ASN A 309 11.61 -24.36 7.26
C ASN A 309 13.11 -24.22 7.01
N PHE A 310 13.60 -24.91 5.99
CA PHE A 310 15.03 -24.89 5.61
C PHE A 310 15.17 -24.52 4.14
N TYR A 311 16.22 -23.76 3.82
CA TYR A 311 16.52 -23.30 2.47
C TYR A 311 17.75 -24.02 1.91
N LEU A 312 17.55 -24.71 0.79
CA LEU A 312 18.56 -25.47 0.02
C LEU A 312 18.50 -24.94 -1.43
N PRO A 313 19.30 -23.92 -1.78
CA PRO A 313 19.14 -23.19 -3.04
C PRO A 313 19.53 -23.98 -4.30
N ALA A 314 20.28 -25.08 -4.18
CA ALA A 314 20.89 -25.79 -5.30
C ALA A 314 19.90 -26.20 -6.40
N PHE A 315 18.66 -26.50 -6.05
CA PHE A 315 17.58 -26.89 -6.98
C PHE A 315 16.43 -25.88 -7.03
N SER A 316 16.63 -24.68 -6.47
CA SER A 316 15.66 -23.57 -6.62
C SER A 316 15.59 -23.13 -8.07
N LYS A 317 14.37 -22.77 -8.52
CA LYS A 317 14.15 -22.17 -9.86
C LYS A 317 14.92 -20.86 -10.06
N ILE A 318 15.26 -20.15 -8.99
CA ILE A 318 16.06 -18.92 -9.04
C ILE A 318 17.44 -19.16 -9.69
N TYR A 319 17.99 -20.38 -9.50
CA TYR A 319 19.31 -20.77 -9.98
C TYR A 319 19.26 -21.86 -11.06
N ALA A 320 18.08 -22.12 -11.64
CA ALA A 320 17.90 -23.21 -12.60
C ALA A 320 18.83 -23.11 -13.81
N ASP A 321 19.00 -21.90 -14.34
CA ASP A 321 19.82 -21.62 -15.53
C ASP A 321 21.30 -21.36 -15.19
N ASP A 322 21.66 -21.31 -13.90
CA ASP A 322 23.03 -21.05 -13.50
C ASP A 322 23.80 -22.36 -13.36
N THR A 323 24.73 -22.57 -14.25
CA THR A 323 25.58 -23.79 -14.28
C THR A 323 26.80 -23.70 -13.37
N GLN A 324 27.13 -22.52 -12.86
CA GLN A 324 28.32 -22.27 -12.03
C GLN A 324 28.03 -22.36 -10.53
N PHE A 325 26.87 -21.85 -10.11
CA PHE A 325 26.48 -21.93 -8.70
C PHE A 325 26.02 -23.35 -8.32
N TYR A 326 26.38 -23.77 -7.14
CA TYR A 326 25.93 -25.03 -6.50
C TYR A 326 26.30 -26.31 -7.24
N GLN A 327 27.40 -26.33 -8.00
CA GLN A 327 27.86 -27.53 -8.76
C GLN A 327 28.06 -28.74 -7.84
N PHE A 328 28.69 -28.56 -6.69
CA PHE A 328 28.96 -29.63 -5.73
C PHE A 328 27.68 -30.07 -5.03
N GLU A 329 26.85 -29.16 -4.63
CA GLU A 329 25.57 -29.41 -3.98
C GLU A 329 24.63 -30.16 -4.91
N ARG A 330 24.61 -29.83 -6.20
CA ARG A 330 23.86 -30.54 -7.26
C ARG A 330 24.36 -31.96 -7.52
N SER A 331 25.58 -32.25 -7.14
CA SER A 331 26.15 -33.60 -7.23
C SER A 331 25.85 -34.43 -5.98
N PHE A 332 25.55 -33.81 -4.86
CA PHE A 332 25.20 -34.48 -3.60
C PHE A 332 23.67 -34.56 -3.43
N VAL A 333 23.08 -35.55 -4.11
CA VAL A 333 21.62 -35.68 -4.22
C VAL A 333 21.14 -37.05 -3.78
N HIS A 334 19.90 -37.12 -3.32
CA HIS A 334 19.21 -38.36 -3.08
C HIS A 334 18.39 -38.76 -4.31
N TYR A 335 18.55 -40.02 -4.70
CA TYR A 335 17.80 -40.62 -5.78
C TYR A 335 16.86 -41.70 -5.22
N ASP A 336 15.59 -41.64 -5.59
CA ASP A 336 14.63 -42.69 -5.29
C ASP A 336 14.55 -43.67 -6.45
N TYR A 337 15.48 -44.60 -6.48
CA TYR A 337 15.46 -45.72 -7.43
C TYR A 337 15.94 -47.01 -6.75
N ASN A 338 15.56 -48.14 -7.30
CA ASN A 338 15.98 -49.46 -6.83
C ASN A 338 17.48 -49.64 -6.98
N ALA A 339 18.22 -49.17 -6.02
CA ALA A 339 19.67 -49.31 -5.95
C ALA A 339 20.06 -50.73 -5.49
N VAL A 340 21.31 -51.07 -5.73
CA VAL A 340 21.95 -52.27 -5.15
C VAL A 340 21.89 -52.15 -3.60
N SER A 341 21.50 -53.22 -2.92
CA SER A 341 21.47 -53.23 -1.47
C SER A 341 22.83 -52.87 -0.84
N LEU A 342 22.86 -52.26 0.33
CA LEU A 342 24.10 -51.96 1.03
C LEU A 342 24.98 -53.23 1.19
N GLN A 343 24.33 -54.34 1.50
CA GLN A 343 25.04 -55.65 1.63
C GLN A 343 25.72 -56.07 0.32
N GLU A 344 25.02 -55.99 -0.77
CA GLU A 344 25.56 -56.34 -2.11
C GLU A 344 26.68 -55.35 -2.50
N TYR A 345 26.52 -54.06 -2.23
CA TYR A 345 27.55 -53.06 -2.47
C TYR A 345 28.79 -53.32 -1.65
N CYS A 346 28.67 -53.61 -0.33
CA CYS A 346 29.77 -53.96 0.53
C CYS A 346 30.50 -55.25 0.07
N ASN A 347 29.72 -56.28 -0.36
CA ASN A 347 30.31 -57.52 -0.86
C ASN A 347 31.12 -57.29 -2.16
N ARG A 348 30.63 -56.43 -3.07
CA ARG A 348 31.37 -56.05 -4.27
C ARG A 348 32.67 -55.29 -3.92
N LEU A 349 32.63 -54.37 -2.96
CA LEU A 349 33.84 -53.68 -2.50
C LEU A 349 34.86 -54.65 -1.90
N ILE A 350 34.42 -55.59 -1.05
CA ILE A 350 35.31 -56.61 -0.43
C ILE A 350 35.90 -57.52 -1.52
N SER A 351 35.13 -57.87 -2.54
CA SER A 351 35.65 -58.72 -3.63
C SER A 351 36.76 -58.05 -4.44
N VAL A 352 36.77 -56.72 -4.52
CA VAL A 352 37.77 -55.92 -5.28
C VAL A 352 38.99 -55.57 -4.40
N PHE A 353 38.74 -55.10 -3.18
CA PHE A 353 39.80 -54.51 -2.31
C PHE A 353 40.18 -55.37 -1.11
N GLY A 354 39.58 -56.55 -0.94
CA GLY A 354 39.85 -57.45 0.18
C GLY A 354 39.55 -56.83 1.54
N ASP A 355 40.38 -57.12 2.50
CA ASP A 355 40.19 -56.63 3.88
C ASP A 355 40.30 -55.10 4.03
N ASN A 356 40.98 -54.42 3.12
CA ASN A 356 41.08 -52.99 3.12
C ASN A 356 39.66 -52.34 2.89
N ALA A 357 38.78 -53.01 2.15
CA ALA A 357 37.43 -52.57 1.97
C ALA A 357 36.63 -52.53 3.28
N LYS A 358 36.91 -53.48 4.21
CA LYS A 358 36.21 -53.53 5.52
C LYS A 358 36.50 -52.28 6.33
N VAL A 359 37.77 -51.82 6.34
CA VAL A 359 38.17 -50.58 7.02
C VAL A 359 37.49 -49.38 6.39
N GLY A 360 37.45 -49.29 5.04
CA GLY A 360 36.77 -48.23 4.29
C GLY A 360 35.26 -48.17 4.58
N ILE A 361 34.60 -49.35 4.61
CA ILE A 361 33.17 -49.48 4.94
C ILE A 361 32.89 -49.02 6.36
N ALA A 362 33.74 -49.48 7.35
CA ALA A 362 33.61 -49.08 8.75
C ALA A 362 33.78 -47.56 8.91
N PHE A 363 34.74 -46.94 8.22
CA PHE A 363 34.92 -45.48 8.20
C PHE A 363 33.75 -44.77 7.59
N LEU A 364 33.21 -45.24 6.46
CA LEU A 364 32.03 -44.68 5.84
C LEU A 364 30.84 -44.67 6.83
N LEU A 365 30.55 -45.82 7.42
CA LEU A 365 29.48 -45.92 8.43
C LEU A 365 29.72 -45.03 9.63
N ALA A 366 30.95 -44.98 10.16
CA ALA A 366 31.30 -44.08 11.28
C ALA A 366 31.11 -42.61 10.92
N SER A 367 31.38 -42.20 9.68
CA SER A 367 31.21 -40.84 9.19
C SER A 367 29.74 -40.39 9.15
N LEU A 368 28.83 -41.31 8.85
CA LEU A 368 27.38 -41.04 8.94
C LEU A 368 26.90 -40.77 10.35
N PHE A 369 27.52 -41.39 11.33
CA PHE A 369 27.22 -41.25 12.78
C PHE A 369 28.29 -40.45 13.52
N ARG A 370 28.98 -39.54 12.86
CA ARG A 370 30.13 -38.81 13.39
C ARG A 370 29.89 -38.20 14.77
N ASP A 371 28.76 -37.55 14.98
CA ASP A 371 28.46 -36.90 16.26
C ASP A 371 28.32 -37.92 17.40
N VAL A 372 27.72 -39.07 17.13
CA VAL A 372 27.62 -40.19 18.11
C VAL A 372 28.99 -40.77 18.40
N VAL A 373 29.79 -41.01 17.36
CA VAL A 373 31.16 -41.56 17.51
C VAL A 373 32.00 -40.60 18.30
N VAL A 374 32.05 -39.32 17.95
CA VAL A 374 32.84 -38.31 18.69
C VAL A 374 32.38 -38.13 20.14
N SER A 375 31.05 -38.14 20.37
CA SER A 375 30.53 -38.01 21.74
C SER A 375 30.94 -39.20 22.66
N THR A 376 31.03 -40.40 22.06
CA THR A 376 31.36 -41.64 22.79
C THR A 376 32.87 -41.85 22.94
N THR A 377 33.62 -41.69 21.85
CA THR A 377 35.06 -41.99 21.83
C THR A 377 35.96 -40.78 22.09
N LYS A 378 35.38 -39.54 22.09
CA LYS A 378 36.09 -38.26 22.19
C LYS A 378 37.02 -37.96 21.02
N SER A 379 37.02 -38.81 20.00
CA SER A 379 37.81 -38.63 18.78
C SER A 379 37.05 -39.22 17.57
N PHE A 380 37.49 -38.85 16.39
CA PHE A 380 37.02 -39.47 15.14
C PHE A 380 38.24 -40.08 14.47
N PRO A 381 38.14 -41.32 13.97
CA PRO A 381 39.25 -42.04 13.32
C PRO A 381 39.80 -41.36 12.07
#